data_5303746640f719fb5a225021804746bf
#
_entry.id   5303746640f719fb5a225021804746bf
#
_cell.length_a   1.000
_cell.length_b   1.000
_cell.length_c   1.000
_cell.angle_alpha   90.00
_cell.angle_beta   90.00
_cell.angle_gamma   90.00
#
_symmetry.space_group_name_H-M   'P 1'
#
loop_
_entity.id
_entity.type
_entity.pdbx_description
1 polymer ?
#
loop_
_entity_poly.entity_id
_entity_poly.type
_entity_poly.pdbx_seq_one_letter_code
_entity_poly.pdbx_strand_id
1 'polypeptide(L)'
;QIARRHGRKLKVNLNYMDFRWTANKGTLSHAHNPAEYAELIDATYAHLRQRYGLVPDLLEVILEPDNTDEWRGRQIGEAMIAVQNRLKERGIAVRFIAPSTANASAAPRYFDELNSVSGAGRMIAELAYHRYDLLRADAALPAIVRRARQVGAQTAMLEHVDGTIDELMTDLTEADISSWQLFAVATEAKAGRTRPGYMLTVEAPASGRPVIALNR
;
A
#
# COMPACT_ATOMS: atom_id res chain seq x y z
N GLN A 1 18.86 -10.61 -4.45
CA GLN A 1 19.73 -11.73 -4.92
C GLN A 1 19.00 -13.07 -4.89
N ILE A 2 18.30 -13.44 -3.79
CA ILE A 2 17.60 -14.74 -3.64
C ILE A 2 16.55 -14.92 -4.74
N ALA A 3 15.66 -13.97 -4.95
CA ALA A 3 14.62 -14.06 -5.98
C ALA A 3 15.21 -14.26 -7.39
N ARG A 4 16.29 -13.56 -7.73
CA ARG A 4 16.99 -13.74 -9.02
C ARG A 4 17.59 -15.14 -9.17
N ARG A 5 18.13 -15.72 -8.09
CA ARG A 5 18.67 -17.10 -8.12
C ARG A 5 17.58 -18.13 -8.42
N HIS A 6 16.32 -17.83 -8.07
CA HIS A 6 15.17 -18.68 -8.34
C HIS A 6 14.37 -18.27 -9.59
N GLY A 7 14.96 -17.40 -10.46
CA GLY A 7 14.29 -16.94 -11.68
C GLY A 7 13.03 -16.12 -11.43
N ARG A 8 12.87 -15.54 -10.22
CA ARG A 8 11.71 -14.73 -9.87
C ARG A 8 12.02 -13.24 -9.99
N LYS A 9 11.11 -12.49 -10.60
CA LYS A 9 11.11 -11.03 -10.58
C LYS A 9 10.21 -10.59 -9.41
N LEU A 10 10.79 -9.82 -8.47
CA LEU A 10 10.01 -9.16 -7.44
C LEU A 10 9.55 -7.80 -7.97
N LYS A 11 8.30 -7.47 -7.73
CA LYS A 11 7.82 -6.09 -7.80
C LYS A 11 8.23 -5.36 -6.52
N VAL A 12 8.74 -4.16 -6.67
CA VAL A 12 9.13 -3.30 -5.55
C VAL A 12 8.17 -2.13 -5.49
N ASN A 13 7.45 -2.03 -4.40
CA ASN A 13 6.62 -0.88 -4.07
C ASN A 13 7.38 0.04 -3.11
N LEU A 14 7.46 1.33 -3.42
CA LEU A 14 7.87 2.35 -2.48
C LEU A 14 6.60 2.91 -1.81
N ASN A 15 6.58 2.88 -0.49
CA ASN A 15 5.45 3.35 0.30
C ASN A 15 5.84 4.63 1.07
N TYR A 16 4.95 5.63 1.08
CA TYR A 16 5.10 6.83 1.89
C TYR A 16 4.07 6.84 3.02
N MET A 17 4.51 7.26 4.21
CA MET A 17 3.66 7.34 5.42
C MET A 17 3.71 8.74 6.02
N ASP A 18 2.56 9.23 6.47
CA ASP A 18 2.42 10.56 7.11
C ASP A 18 1.39 10.51 8.26
N PHE A 19 1.59 9.58 9.19
CA PHE A 19 0.70 9.48 10.34
C PHE A 19 0.94 10.58 11.37
N ARG A 20 -0.09 10.88 12.18
CA ARG A 20 -0.02 11.87 13.27
C ARG A 20 1.14 11.63 14.24
N TRP A 21 1.46 10.37 14.48
CA TRP A 21 2.52 9.95 15.40
C TRP A 21 3.88 9.78 14.73
N THR A 22 3.99 10.05 13.44
CA THR A 22 5.28 10.05 12.77
C THR A 22 6.14 11.16 13.36
N ALA A 23 7.30 10.77 13.91
CA ALA A 23 8.22 11.71 14.51
C ALA A 23 8.73 12.73 13.48
N ASN A 24 8.96 13.96 13.94
CA ASN A 24 9.55 15.04 13.13
C ASN A 24 8.71 15.51 11.93
N LYS A 25 7.40 15.58 12.10
CA LYS A 25 6.61 16.42 11.19
C LYS A 25 7.15 17.85 11.27
N GLY A 26 7.87 18.25 10.24
CA GLY A 26 8.25 19.66 10.08
C GLY A 26 7.02 20.53 9.91
N THR A 27 7.23 21.81 9.65
CA THR A 27 6.15 22.76 9.34
C THR A 27 5.58 22.57 7.92
N LEU A 28 6.23 21.73 7.10
CA LEU A 28 5.85 21.49 5.71
C LEU A 28 4.94 20.26 5.63
N SER A 29 3.72 20.47 5.14
CA SER A 29 2.78 19.39 4.82
C SER A 29 2.93 18.99 3.36
N HIS A 30 3.30 17.76 3.09
CA HIS A 30 3.38 17.20 1.73
C HIS A 30 1.98 17.10 1.07
N ALA A 31 0.94 16.89 1.85
CA ALA A 31 -0.43 16.83 1.33
C ALA A 31 -0.83 18.16 0.63
N HIS A 32 -0.32 19.29 1.12
CA HIS A 32 -0.60 20.62 0.56
C HIS A 32 0.53 21.17 -0.31
N ASN A 33 1.64 20.43 -0.44
CA ASN A 33 2.80 20.83 -1.23
C ASN A 33 3.22 19.70 -2.18
N PRO A 34 2.46 19.42 -3.25
CA PRO A 34 2.74 18.28 -4.14
C PRO A 34 4.10 18.39 -4.85
N ALA A 35 4.66 19.60 -5.01
CA ALA A 35 5.99 19.79 -5.58
C ALA A 35 7.09 19.29 -4.63
N GLU A 36 6.99 19.59 -3.33
CA GLU A 36 7.91 19.11 -2.29
C GLU A 36 7.79 17.60 -2.10
N TYR A 37 6.56 17.08 -2.12
CA TYR A 37 6.35 15.64 -2.12
C TYR A 37 7.06 14.98 -3.32
N ALA A 38 6.91 15.54 -4.52
CA ALA A 38 7.56 15.02 -5.72
C ALA A 38 9.09 15.12 -5.64
N GLU A 39 9.63 16.13 -4.97
CA GLU A 39 11.07 16.25 -4.73
C GLU A 39 11.60 15.16 -3.81
N LEU A 40 10.91 14.90 -2.71
CA LEU A 40 11.24 13.79 -1.81
C LEU A 40 11.26 12.45 -2.55
N ILE A 41 10.21 12.18 -3.33
CA ILE A 41 10.11 10.91 -4.10
C ILE A 41 11.22 10.82 -5.14
N ASP A 42 11.50 11.90 -5.86
CA ASP A 42 12.60 11.96 -6.85
C ASP A 42 13.96 11.69 -6.22
N ALA A 43 14.26 12.34 -5.08
CA ALA A 43 15.50 12.12 -4.33
C ALA A 43 15.60 10.67 -3.85
N THR A 44 14.49 10.07 -3.40
CA THR A 44 14.43 8.67 -2.97
C THR A 44 14.71 7.72 -4.14
N TYR A 45 14.07 7.92 -5.29
CA TYR A 45 14.32 7.11 -6.50
C TYR A 45 15.77 7.24 -6.98
N ALA A 46 16.32 8.46 -6.97
CA ALA A 46 17.71 8.70 -7.32
C ALA A 46 18.68 7.96 -6.38
N HIS A 47 18.43 8.04 -5.06
CA HIS A 47 19.24 7.32 -4.05
C HIS A 47 19.17 5.80 -4.24
N LEU A 48 17.98 5.24 -4.38
CA LEU A 48 17.81 3.79 -4.58
C LEU A 48 18.51 3.31 -5.85
N ARG A 49 18.39 4.07 -6.94
CA ARG A 49 19.06 3.76 -8.22
C ARG A 49 20.57 3.82 -8.09
N GLN A 50 21.10 4.89 -7.49
CA GLN A 50 22.55 5.09 -7.38
C GLN A 50 23.19 4.11 -6.41
N ARG A 51 22.56 3.89 -5.25
CA ARG A 51 23.14 3.08 -4.16
C ARG A 51 22.94 1.60 -4.33
N TYR A 52 21.80 1.18 -4.90
CA TYR A 52 21.37 -0.22 -4.94
C TYR A 52 21.06 -0.74 -6.36
N GLY A 53 21.13 0.12 -7.39
CA GLY A 53 20.71 -0.24 -8.74
C GLY A 53 19.22 -0.60 -8.83
N LEU A 54 18.42 -0.07 -7.90
CA LEU A 54 17.00 -0.37 -7.75
C LEU A 54 16.16 0.84 -8.18
N VAL A 55 15.20 0.59 -9.07
CA VAL A 55 14.12 1.54 -9.38
C VAL A 55 12.82 0.86 -8.96
N PRO A 56 12.04 1.44 -8.03
CA PRO A 56 10.73 0.90 -7.65
C PRO A 56 9.81 0.74 -8.86
N ASP A 57 9.08 -0.37 -8.93
CA ASP A 57 8.10 -0.64 -9.99
C ASP A 57 6.80 0.14 -9.75
N LEU A 58 6.47 0.37 -8.47
CA LEU A 58 5.25 1.02 -8.01
C LEU A 58 5.56 2.04 -6.92
N LEU A 59 4.71 3.06 -6.83
CA LEU A 59 4.69 4.02 -5.74
C LEU A 59 3.31 4.01 -5.08
N GLU A 60 3.27 3.65 -3.82
CA GLU A 60 2.11 3.84 -2.97
C GLU A 60 2.18 5.25 -2.38
N VAL A 61 1.28 6.12 -2.87
CA VAL A 61 1.37 7.56 -2.66
C VAL A 61 1.32 7.94 -1.18
N ILE A 62 0.44 7.30 -0.45
CA ILE A 62 0.26 7.49 0.98
C ILE A 62 -0.40 6.26 1.59
N LEU A 63 0.17 5.73 2.65
CA LEU A 63 -0.42 4.65 3.44
C LEU A 63 -1.56 5.20 4.29
N GLU A 64 -2.72 4.59 4.19
CA GLU A 64 -3.88 4.86 5.03
C GLU A 64 -4.24 6.36 5.14
N PRO A 65 -4.54 7.03 4.04
CA PRO A 65 -4.85 8.47 4.06
C PRO A 65 -6.04 8.82 4.94
N ASP A 66 -6.97 7.89 5.16
CA ASP A 66 -8.12 8.05 6.06
C ASP A 66 -7.75 8.01 7.56
N ASN A 67 -6.52 7.61 7.89
CA ASN A 67 -5.90 7.71 9.22
C ASN A 67 -4.99 8.95 9.37
N THR A 68 -4.97 9.84 8.36
CA THR A 68 -4.22 11.09 8.40
C THR A 68 -5.15 12.29 8.53
N ASP A 69 -4.59 13.45 8.94
CA ASP A 69 -5.37 14.67 9.09
C ASP A 69 -5.62 15.40 7.78
N GLU A 70 -4.69 15.32 6.83
CA GLU A 70 -4.59 16.24 5.70
C GLU A 70 -4.78 15.55 4.33
N TRP A 71 -4.43 14.27 4.22
CA TRP A 71 -4.52 13.56 2.96
C TRP A 71 -5.97 13.19 2.63
N ARG A 72 -6.43 13.61 1.46
CA ARG A 72 -7.70 13.26 0.84
C ARG A 72 -7.45 12.79 -0.58
N GLY A 73 -8.46 12.27 -1.25
CA GLY A 73 -8.30 11.78 -2.61
C GLY A 73 -7.74 12.82 -3.57
N ARG A 74 -8.16 14.08 -3.46
CA ARG A 74 -7.66 15.17 -4.29
C ARG A 74 -6.16 15.40 -4.11
N GLN A 75 -5.66 15.48 -2.87
CA GLN A 75 -4.24 15.63 -2.57
C GLN A 75 -3.43 14.47 -3.13
N ILE A 76 -3.96 13.25 -3.04
CA ILE A 76 -3.32 12.06 -3.64
C ILE A 76 -3.18 12.27 -5.16
N GLY A 77 -4.24 12.68 -5.85
CA GLY A 77 -4.22 12.93 -7.28
C GLY A 77 -3.23 14.02 -7.70
N GLU A 78 -3.18 15.12 -6.97
CA GLU A 78 -2.25 16.23 -7.21
C GLU A 78 -0.79 15.79 -6.99
N ALA A 79 -0.50 15.01 -5.94
CA ALA A 79 0.80 14.43 -5.69
C ALA A 79 1.25 13.47 -6.80
N MET A 80 0.33 12.61 -7.29
CA MET A 80 0.60 11.71 -8.41
C MET A 80 1.02 12.46 -9.68
N ILE A 81 0.32 13.54 -10.03
CA ILE A 81 0.65 14.36 -11.19
C ILE A 81 2.03 15.00 -11.02
N ALA A 82 2.32 15.57 -9.85
CA ALA A 82 3.61 16.21 -9.58
C ALA A 82 4.78 15.20 -9.68
N VAL A 83 4.63 14.04 -9.06
CA VAL A 83 5.64 12.95 -9.13
C VAL A 83 5.83 12.45 -10.55
N GLN A 84 4.74 12.19 -11.29
CA GLN A 84 4.83 11.72 -12.67
C GLN A 84 5.59 12.70 -13.55
N ASN A 85 5.32 14.00 -13.43
CA ASN A 85 6.01 15.03 -14.21
C ASN A 85 7.49 15.06 -13.88
N ARG A 86 7.86 15.03 -12.61
CA ARG A 86 9.24 15.11 -12.14
C ARG A 86 10.06 13.85 -12.52
N LEU A 87 9.52 12.66 -12.31
CA LEU A 87 10.21 11.41 -12.65
C LEU A 87 10.31 11.18 -14.16
N LYS A 88 9.36 11.71 -14.95
CA LYS A 88 9.42 11.68 -16.41
C LYS A 88 10.67 12.39 -16.95
N GLU A 89 11.11 13.47 -16.32
CA GLU A 89 12.34 14.21 -16.69
C GLU A 89 13.59 13.32 -16.53
N ARG A 90 13.53 12.30 -15.67
CA ARG A 90 14.58 11.28 -15.49
C ARG A 90 14.40 10.03 -16.36
N GLY A 91 13.39 10.03 -17.23
CA GLY A 91 13.04 8.87 -18.05
C GLY A 91 12.41 7.72 -17.26
N ILE A 92 11.83 8.01 -16.08
CA ILE A 92 11.16 7.02 -15.23
C ILE A 92 9.65 7.15 -15.41
N ALA A 93 9.02 6.07 -15.88
CA ALA A 93 7.57 5.93 -15.90
C ALA A 93 7.12 5.26 -14.59
N VAL A 94 6.48 6.02 -13.69
CA VAL A 94 5.97 5.48 -12.43
C VAL A 94 4.51 5.06 -12.58
N ARG A 95 4.14 3.97 -11.93
CA ARG A 95 2.75 3.52 -11.76
C ARG A 95 2.41 3.58 -10.27
N PHE A 96 1.16 3.89 -9.95
CA PHE A 96 0.77 4.20 -8.58
C PHE A 96 -0.13 3.12 -7.99
N ILE A 97 0.02 2.94 -6.68
CA ILE A 97 -0.96 2.29 -5.82
C ILE A 97 -1.71 3.41 -5.09
N ALA A 98 -3.02 3.44 -5.21
CA ALA A 98 -3.90 4.41 -4.56
C ALA A 98 -5.36 3.92 -4.56
N PRO A 99 -6.21 4.38 -3.62
CA PRO A 99 -5.90 5.29 -2.52
C PRO A 99 -5.24 4.65 -1.30
N SER A 100 -5.21 3.31 -1.19
CA SER A 100 -4.63 2.56 -0.06
C SER A 100 -5.21 2.95 1.31
N THR A 101 -6.53 3.04 1.38
CA THR A 101 -7.24 3.42 2.62
C THR A 101 -7.21 2.30 3.66
N ALA A 102 -7.12 2.65 4.95
CA ALA A 102 -7.23 1.70 6.06
C ALA A 102 -8.58 0.96 6.03
N ASN A 103 -9.62 1.67 5.63
CA ASN A 103 -10.97 1.15 5.56
C ASN A 103 -11.40 0.97 4.10
N ALA A 104 -11.76 -0.26 3.71
CA ALA A 104 -12.24 -0.54 2.36
C ALA A 104 -13.45 0.34 2.00
N SER A 105 -14.34 0.60 2.95
CA SER A 105 -15.51 1.46 2.73
C SER A 105 -15.16 2.92 2.38
N ALA A 106 -13.97 3.39 2.70
CA ALA A 106 -13.50 4.72 2.34
C ALA A 106 -12.91 4.79 0.92
N ALA A 107 -12.39 3.69 0.39
CA ALA A 107 -11.69 3.66 -0.89
C ALA A 107 -12.50 4.23 -2.08
N PRO A 108 -13.81 3.95 -2.23
CA PRO A 108 -14.59 4.51 -3.33
C PRO A 108 -14.61 6.05 -3.34
N ARG A 109 -14.82 6.68 -2.18
CA ARG A 109 -14.83 8.14 -2.06
C ARG A 109 -13.46 8.75 -2.36
N TYR A 110 -12.41 8.19 -1.77
CA TYR A 110 -11.04 8.64 -2.03
C TYR A 110 -10.65 8.51 -3.49
N PHE A 111 -11.08 7.42 -4.14
CA PHE A 111 -10.86 7.25 -5.58
C PHE A 111 -11.60 8.31 -6.40
N ASP A 112 -12.86 8.60 -6.10
CA ASP A 112 -13.66 9.59 -6.85
C ASP A 112 -13.02 10.98 -6.76
N GLU A 113 -12.58 11.39 -5.57
CA GLU A 113 -11.85 12.63 -5.34
C GLU A 113 -10.52 12.66 -6.12
N LEU A 114 -9.74 11.57 -6.08
CA LEU A 114 -8.48 11.42 -6.82
C LEU A 114 -8.71 11.49 -8.32
N ASN A 115 -9.71 10.77 -8.83
CA ASN A 115 -10.02 10.70 -10.25
C ASN A 115 -10.58 12.02 -10.81
N SER A 116 -11.03 12.94 -9.94
CA SER A 116 -11.40 14.29 -10.32
C SER A 116 -10.20 15.15 -10.76
N VAL A 117 -8.98 14.77 -10.36
CA VAL A 117 -7.75 15.38 -10.84
C VAL A 117 -7.41 14.82 -12.22
N SER A 118 -7.37 15.73 -13.20
CA SER A 118 -7.20 15.33 -14.61
C SER A 118 -5.97 14.44 -14.83
N GLY A 119 -6.20 13.24 -15.34
CA GLY A 119 -5.15 12.27 -15.67
C GLY A 119 -4.73 11.34 -14.53
N ALA A 120 -5.02 11.67 -13.26
CA ALA A 120 -4.56 10.90 -12.11
C ALA A 120 -5.06 9.45 -12.13
N GLY A 121 -6.36 9.22 -12.33
CA GLY A 121 -6.94 7.88 -12.32
C GLY A 121 -6.26 6.89 -13.29
N ARG A 122 -5.86 7.36 -14.48
CA ARG A 122 -5.22 6.49 -15.48
C ARG A 122 -3.79 6.04 -15.11
N MET A 123 -3.18 6.66 -14.13
CA MET A 123 -1.85 6.30 -13.66
C MET A 123 -1.87 5.22 -12.58
N ILE A 124 -3.05 4.89 -12.06
CA ILE A 124 -3.21 3.85 -11.05
C ILE A 124 -2.94 2.48 -11.69
N ALA A 125 -2.04 1.71 -11.07
CA ALA A 125 -1.82 0.30 -11.38
C ALA A 125 -2.75 -0.58 -10.56
N GLU A 126 -2.87 -0.25 -9.28
CA GLU A 126 -3.65 -1.01 -8.32
C GLU A 126 -4.51 -0.05 -7.49
N LEU A 127 -5.83 -0.21 -7.55
CA LEU A 127 -6.75 0.43 -6.62
C LEU A 127 -6.72 -0.39 -5.33
N ALA A 128 -6.07 0.17 -4.33
CA ALA A 128 -5.76 -0.53 -3.10
C ALA A 128 -6.63 -0.10 -1.93
N TYR A 129 -6.84 -1.05 -1.01
CA TYR A 129 -7.56 -0.87 0.24
C TYR A 129 -6.99 -1.82 1.30
N HIS A 130 -7.28 -1.54 2.58
CA HIS A 130 -7.09 -2.44 3.72
C HIS A 130 -8.45 -2.84 4.28
N ARG A 131 -8.49 -3.79 5.20
CA ARG A 131 -9.75 -4.36 5.72
C ARG A 131 -10.00 -4.07 7.21
N TYR A 132 -9.59 -2.90 7.70
CA TYR A 132 -9.74 -2.56 9.12
C TYR A 132 -11.15 -2.15 9.53
N ASP A 133 -12.10 -2.02 8.60
CA ASP A 133 -13.52 -1.78 8.87
C ASP A 133 -14.41 -3.05 8.86
N LEU A 134 -13.80 -4.22 8.89
CA LEU A 134 -14.44 -5.52 9.06
C LEU A 134 -15.62 -5.75 8.09
N LEU A 135 -16.83 -5.94 8.63
CA LEU A 135 -18.03 -6.24 7.84
C LEU A 135 -18.40 -5.18 6.78
N ARG A 136 -17.93 -3.93 6.93
CA ARG A 136 -18.16 -2.89 5.94
C ARG A 136 -17.28 -3.06 4.71
N ALA A 137 -16.16 -3.77 4.86
CA ALA A 137 -15.24 -4.04 3.76
C ALA A 137 -15.96 -4.77 2.62
N ASP A 138 -16.65 -5.88 2.93
CA ASP A 138 -17.32 -6.68 1.91
C ASP A 138 -18.35 -5.87 1.12
N ALA A 139 -19.14 -5.04 1.79
CA ALA A 139 -20.12 -4.18 1.14
C ALA A 139 -19.51 -3.15 0.18
N ALA A 140 -18.22 -2.80 0.36
CA ALA A 140 -17.52 -1.85 -0.49
C ALA A 140 -16.93 -2.46 -1.76
N LEU A 141 -16.65 -3.78 -1.77
CA LEU A 141 -15.91 -4.44 -2.84
C LEU A 141 -16.51 -4.22 -4.24
N PRO A 142 -17.83 -4.33 -4.48
CA PRO A 142 -18.39 -4.08 -5.80
C PRO A 142 -18.17 -2.64 -6.30
N ALA A 143 -18.13 -1.67 -5.39
CA ALA A 143 -17.88 -0.28 -5.73
C ALA A 143 -16.40 -0.03 -6.05
N ILE A 144 -15.48 -0.71 -5.38
CA ILE A 144 -14.04 -0.71 -5.64
C ILE A 144 -13.76 -1.29 -7.03
N VAL A 145 -14.26 -2.49 -7.32
CA VAL A 145 -14.08 -3.17 -8.61
C VAL A 145 -14.57 -2.32 -9.79
N ARG A 146 -15.77 -1.72 -9.66
CA ARG A 146 -16.28 -0.86 -10.73
C ARG A 146 -15.33 0.28 -11.06
N ARG A 147 -14.76 0.93 -10.04
CA ARG A 147 -13.83 2.06 -10.18
C ARG A 147 -12.49 1.64 -10.77
N ALA A 148 -11.96 0.51 -10.31
CA ALA A 148 -10.74 -0.04 -10.88
C ALA A 148 -10.89 -0.31 -12.38
N ARG A 149 -12.01 -0.95 -12.79
CA ARG A 149 -12.34 -1.23 -14.20
C ARG A 149 -12.49 0.05 -15.03
N GLN A 150 -13.03 1.14 -14.48
CA GLN A 150 -13.19 2.41 -15.20
C GLN A 150 -11.85 2.99 -15.69
N VAL A 151 -10.77 2.75 -14.97
CA VAL A 151 -9.44 3.29 -15.28
C VAL A 151 -8.44 2.21 -15.75
N GLY A 152 -8.89 0.96 -15.87
CA GLY A 152 -8.04 -0.16 -16.27
C GLY A 152 -7.00 -0.55 -15.20
N ALA A 153 -7.30 -0.27 -13.93
CA ALA A 153 -6.48 -0.68 -12.78
C ALA A 153 -6.88 -2.07 -12.29
N GLN A 154 -5.95 -2.75 -11.65
CA GLN A 154 -6.23 -3.94 -10.85
C GLN A 154 -6.70 -3.51 -9.45
N THR A 155 -7.23 -4.45 -8.67
CA THR A 155 -7.55 -4.23 -7.25
C THR A 155 -6.54 -4.95 -6.37
N ALA A 156 -6.29 -4.42 -5.16
CA ALA A 156 -5.35 -5.00 -4.23
C ALA A 156 -5.81 -4.78 -2.78
N MET A 157 -5.83 -5.84 -1.99
CA MET A 157 -5.93 -5.76 -0.52
C MET A 157 -4.51 -5.84 0.05
N LEU A 158 -4.01 -4.72 0.60
CA LEU A 158 -2.59 -4.59 0.89
C LEU A 158 -2.21 -4.76 2.35
N GLU A 159 -3.19 -4.70 3.24
CA GLU A 159 -2.90 -4.88 4.66
C GLU A 159 -4.12 -5.36 5.45
N HIS A 160 -3.92 -6.41 6.23
CA HIS A 160 -4.83 -6.84 7.28
C HIS A 160 -4.05 -7.58 8.37
N VAL A 161 -4.31 -7.26 9.64
CA VAL A 161 -3.59 -7.87 10.77
C VAL A 161 -4.09 -9.28 11.05
N ASP A 162 -5.38 -9.49 11.01
CA ASP A 162 -6.05 -10.74 11.40
C ASP A 162 -6.79 -11.40 10.22
N GLY A 163 -6.22 -11.30 9.01
CA GLY A 163 -6.84 -11.82 7.79
C GLY A 163 -7.12 -13.32 7.83
N THR A 164 -8.31 -13.69 7.41
CA THR A 164 -8.80 -15.06 7.37
C THR A 164 -8.82 -15.62 5.94
N ILE A 165 -8.94 -16.95 5.83
CA ILE A 165 -9.12 -17.61 4.53
C ILE A 165 -10.46 -17.20 3.88
N ASP A 166 -11.51 -17.01 4.66
CA ASP A 166 -12.81 -16.60 4.14
C ASP A 166 -12.74 -15.18 3.55
N GLU A 167 -12.03 -14.25 4.20
CA GLU A 167 -11.79 -12.92 3.65
C GLU A 167 -10.94 -12.96 2.38
N LEU A 168 -9.89 -13.79 2.33
CA LEU A 168 -9.12 -14.00 1.10
C LEU A 168 -10.01 -14.51 -0.03
N MET A 169 -10.88 -15.49 0.24
CA MET A 169 -11.79 -16.03 -0.75
C MET A 169 -12.82 -14.99 -1.21
N THR A 170 -13.33 -14.18 -0.30
CA THR A 170 -14.22 -13.06 -0.62
C THR A 170 -13.52 -12.03 -1.51
N ASP A 171 -12.31 -11.62 -1.17
CA ASP A 171 -11.55 -10.68 -1.98
C ASP A 171 -11.23 -11.24 -3.38
N LEU A 172 -10.90 -12.53 -3.48
CA LEU A 172 -10.66 -13.18 -4.78
C LEU A 172 -11.92 -13.21 -5.66
N THR A 173 -13.07 -13.49 -5.08
CA THR A 173 -14.33 -13.67 -5.84
C THR A 173 -15.07 -12.37 -6.09
N GLU A 174 -15.11 -11.46 -5.11
CA GLU A 174 -15.92 -10.24 -5.13
C GLU A 174 -15.11 -9.00 -5.49
N ALA A 175 -13.81 -8.98 -5.16
CA ALA A 175 -12.94 -7.85 -5.44
C ALA A 175 -11.99 -8.05 -6.62
N ASP A 176 -11.94 -9.25 -7.23
CA ASP A 176 -11.09 -9.55 -8.39
C ASP A 176 -9.61 -9.14 -8.14
N ILE A 177 -9.12 -9.41 -6.93
CA ILE A 177 -7.83 -8.93 -6.48
C ILE A 177 -6.65 -9.57 -7.22
N SER A 178 -5.64 -8.75 -7.51
CA SER A 178 -4.36 -9.19 -8.06
C SER A 178 -3.29 -9.41 -6.98
N SER A 179 -3.51 -8.87 -5.79
CA SER A 179 -2.59 -8.95 -4.67
C SER A 179 -3.36 -8.95 -3.35
N TRP A 180 -2.91 -9.79 -2.42
CA TRP A 180 -3.46 -9.87 -1.07
C TRP A 180 -2.31 -10.01 -0.08
N GLN A 181 -2.28 -9.14 0.94
CA GLN A 181 -1.16 -9.06 1.86
C GLN A 181 -1.64 -9.00 3.31
N LEU A 182 -0.97 -9.75 4.16
CA LEU A 182 -1.09 -9.61 5.61
C LEU A 182 -0.07 -8.58 6.10
N PHE A 183 -0.40 -7.90 7.20
CA PHE A 183 0.50 -6.94 7.86
C PHE A 183 1.85 -7.56 8.20
N ALA A 184 1.84 -8.79 8.71
CA ALA A 184 3.06 -9.52 9.02
C ALA A 184 2.85 -11.02 8.86
N VAL A 185 3.89 -11.70 8.38
CA VAL A 185 3.90 -13.17 8.21
C VAL A 185 4.09 -13.89 9.54
N ALA A 186 4.84 -13.28 10.46
CA ALA A 186 5.22 -13.88 11.73
C ALA A 186 5.00 -12.93 12.90
N THR A 187 4.63 -13.48 14.03
CA THR A 187 4.51 -12.74 15.30
C THR A 187 5.31 -13.43 16.39
N GLU A 188 5.77 -12.66 17.37
CA GLU A 188 6.36 -13.19 18.58
C GLU A 188 5.30 -13.91 19.41
N ALA A 189 5.62 -15.10 19.89
CA ALA A 189 4.79 -15.82 20.82
C ALA A 189 4.78 -15.09 22.17
N LYS A 190 3.69 -14.41 22.48
CA LYS A 190 3.43 -13.94 23.84
C LYS A 190 2.66 -15.04 24.56
N ALA A 191 3.11 -15.41 25.76
CA ALA A 191 2.58 -16.49 26.57
C ALA A 191 1.04 -16.58 26.51
N GLY A 192 0.53 -17.67 25.94
CA GLY A 192 -0.90 -17.99 25.87
C GLY A 192 -1.71 -17.29 24.78
N ARG A 193 -1.10 -16.62 23.81
CA ARG A 193 -1.84 -15.98 22.69
C ARG A 193 -1.26 -16.38 21.33
N THR A 194 -1.94 -17.29 20.66
CA THR A 194 -1.89 -17.36 19.19
C THR A 194 -2.67 -16.17 18.64
N ARG A 195 -2.06 -15.37 17.75
CA ARG A 195 -2.83 -14.39 16.97
C ARG A 195 -3.26 -15.06 15.68
N PRO A 196 -4.55 -15.32 15.47
CA PRO A 196 -5.05 -15.71 14.15
C PRO A 196 -4.62 -14.62 13.14
N GLY A 197 -4.40 -14.96 11.89
CA GLY A 197 -3.97 -14.02 10.87
C GLY A 197 -2.46 -13.93 10.65
N TYR A 198 -1.64 -14.49 11.52
CA TYR A 198 -0.21 -14.68 11.25
C TYR A 198 0.06 -16.13 10.86
N MET A 199 0.85 -16.32 9.81
CA MET A 199 1.21 -17.68 9.35
C MET A 199 2.13 -18.41 10.33
N LEU A 200 2.98 -17.63 11.01
CA LEU A 200 4.03 -18.18 11.86
C LEU A 200 3.99 -17.53 13.25
N THR A 201 4.26 -18.33 14.27
CA THR A 201 4.58 -17.87 15.60
C THR A 201 6.04 -18.17 15.91
N VAL A 202 6.77 -17.19 16.41
CA VAL A 202 8.18 -17.32 16.75
C VAL A 202 8.37 -17.21 18.26
N GLU A 203 8.83 -18.27 18.89
CA GLU A 203 9.29 -18.27 20.27
C GLU A 203 10.79 -18.01 20.29
N ALA A 204 11.22 -16.93 20.93
CA ALA A 204 12.62 -16.61 21.13
C ALA A 204 12.99 -16.82 22.62
N PRO A 205 13.42 -18.02 23.01
CA PRO A 205 13.87 -18.26 24.38
C PRO A 205 15.12 -17.42 24.69
N ALA A 206 15.29 -17.00 25.94
CA ALA A 206 16.42 -16.18 26.40
C ALA A 206 17.79 -16.82 26.11
N SER A 207 17.83 -18.13 25.94
CA SER A 207 19.02 -18.89 25.51
C SER A 207 18.61 -19.94 24.51
N GLY A 208 19.07 -19.83 23.27
CA GLY A 208 18.82 -20.86 22.26
C GLY A 208 18.37 -20.34 20.89
N ARG A 209 18.07 -21.28 20.00
CA ARG A 209 17.55 -20.97 18.67
C ARG A 209 16.04 -20.68 18.73
N PRO A 210 15.54 -19.71 17.97
CA PRO A 210 14.10 -19.48 17.88
C PRO A 210 13.36 -20.76 17.44
N VAL A 211 12.24 -21.03 18.08
CA VAL A 211 11.30 -22.09 17.67
C VAL A 211 10.21 -21.44 16.81
N ILE A 212 10.02 -21.96 15.62
CA ILE A 212 9.03 -21.45 14.67
C ILE A 212 7.91 -22.49 14.57
N ALA A 213 6.71 -22.06 14.84
CA ALA A 213 5.49 -22.86 14.69
C ALA A 213 4.60 -22.28 13.59
N LEU A 214 4.00 -23.14 12.77
CA LEU A 214 2.92 -22.77 11.86
C LEU A 214 1.64 -22.59 12.64
N ASN A 215 0.96 -21.46 12.46
CA ASN A 215 -0.39 -21.26 12.96
C ASN A 215 -1.37 -22.01 12.05
N ARG A 216 -2.33 -22.68 12.67
CA ARG A 216 -3.38 -23.44 11.96
C ARG A 216 -4.68 -22.66 11.99
#